data_64263c326f4bfe0b10de0e2d932e16d1
#
_entry.id   64263c326f4bfe0b10de0e2d932e16d1
#
_cell.length_a   1.000
_cell.length_b   1.000
_cell.length_c   1.000
_cell.angle_alpha   90.00
_cell.angle_beta   90.00
_cell.angle_gamma   90.00
#
_symmetry.space_group_name_H-M   'P 1'
#
loop_
_entity.id
_entity.type
_entity.pdbx_description
1 polymer ?
#
loop_
_entity_poly.entity_id
_entity_poly.type
_entity_poly.pdbx_seq_one_letter_code
_entity_poly.pdbx_strand_id
1 'polypeptide(L)'
;MKNVLKLIFSSLLVLPFTMNAQQQDFPAGTTPNEHNINGADYPRIGEDRRVHFRIHAPNAQKVEISFRGEMTKEADGYWSLVSKEPEVIGFHYYQVIIDGVSAADPNGKPFFGMGKWVSGIEIPEKGVDYYSIKNVPHGLISQSWYYSDIRKEWRRCIVYTPAEYDKNPTKKYPVLYLQHGMGENETSWANQGKMNFIMDNLIAEGKAKPMIVVMDNGNIEVFKTNPGETPDGARKRFGAEFPAILVNEIIPHIESNFRTLTDRDNRAMAGLSWGGLLTFNTTLNNLISLPISADSAEQAASI
;
A
#
# COMPACT_ATOMS: atom_id res chain seq x y z
N MET A 1 -71.15 -27.92 -26.37
CA MET A 1 -69.90 -28.62 -26.04
C MET A 1 -69.07 -27.64 -25.22
N LYS A 2 -69.02 -27.85 -23.89
CA LYS A 2 -68.26 -26.99 -22.96
C LYS A 2 -66.95 -27.65 -22.60
N ASN A 3 -65.83 -27.10 -23.01
CA ASN A 3 -64.49 -27.56 -22.60
C ASN A 3 -64.13 -26.98 -21.24
N VAL A 4 -64.00 -27.82 -20.26
CA VAL A 4 -63.53 -27.50 -18.90
C VAL A 4 -62.02 -27.70 -18.90
N LEU A 5 -61.27 -26.63 -18.78
CA LEU A 5 -59.83 -26.60 -18.61
C LEU A 5 -59.51 -26.89 -17.10
N LYS A 6 -58.94 -28.05 -16.83
CA LYS A 6 -58.48 -28.38 -15.48
C LYS A 6 -57.07 -27.78 -15.25
N LEU A 7 -56.98 -26.75 -14.42
CA LEU A 7 -55.70 -26.25 -13.90
C LEU A 7 -55.21 -27.24 -12.83
N ILE A 8 -54.06 -27.85 -13.05
CA ILE A 8 -53.32 -28.59 -12.06
C ILE A 8 -52.43 -27.62 -11.30
N PHE A 9 -52.77 -27.32 -10.05
CA PHE A 9 -51.91 -26.62 -9.13
C PHE A 9 -50.85 -27.59 -8.59
N SER A 10 -49.62 -27.45 -9.04
CA SER A 10 -48.46 -28.16 -8.49
C SER A 10 -47.96 -27.33 -7.28
N SER A 11 -48.24 -27.79 -6.07
CA SER A 11 -47.71 -27.17 -4.85
C SER A 11 -46.23 -27.50 -4.72
N LEU A 12 -45.37 -26.54 -5.00
CA LEU A 12 -43.93 -26.61 -4.68
C LEU A 12 -43.77 -26.54 -3.17
N LEU A 13 -43.42 -27.67 -2.55
CA LEU A 13 -43.01 -27.72 -1.15
C LEU A 13 -41.65 -27.02 -1.02
N VAL A 14 -41.63 -25.78 -0.58
CA VAL A 14 -40.40 -25.09 -0.20
C VAL A 14 -40.04 -25.58 1.21
N LEU A 15 -39.12 -26.55 1.29
CA LEU A 15 -38.50 -26.91 2.55
C LEU A 15 -37.59 -25.74 3.01
N PRO A 16 -37.75 -25.24 4.24
CA PRO A 16 -36.83 -24.24 4.76
C PRO A 16 -35.46 -24.90 4.94
N PHE A 17 -34.50 -24.49 4.12
CA PHE A 17 -33.10 -24.75 4.41
C PHE A 17 -32.71 -23.86 5.59
N THR A 18 -32.77 -24.41 6.80
CA THR A 18 -32.09 -23.82 7.95
C THR A 18 -30.59 -24.03 7.73
N MET A 19 -29.91 -23.06 7.15
CA MET A 19 -28.45 -22.96 7.29
C MET A 19 -28.19 -22.73 8.79
N ASN A 20 -27.84 -23.76 9.51
CA ASN A 20 -27.11 -23.62 10.75
C ASN A 20 -25.74 -23.03 10.38
N ALA A 21 -25.63 -21.71 10.41
CA ALA A 21 -24.33 -21.08 10.51
C ALA A 21 -23.72 -21.59 11.83
N GLN A 22 -22.83 -22.57 11.75
CA GLN A 22 -21.95 -22.88 12.86
C GLN A 22 -21.25 -21.60 13.24
N GLN A 23 -21.56 -21.08 14.41
CA GLN A 23 -20.87 -19.93 14.97
C GLN A 23 -19.40 -20.39 15.13
N GLN A 24 -18.53 -19.90 14.28
CA GLN A 24 -17.12 -20.26 14.33
C GLN A 24 -16.55 -19.56 15.57
N ASP A 25 -16.13 -20.35 16.56
CA ASP A 25 -15.49 -19.83 17.77
C ASP A 25 -14.09 -19.30 17.41
N PHE A 26 -13.96 -18.00 17.39
CA PHE A 26 -12.67 -17.33 17.20
C PHE A 26 -11.87 -17.26 18.51
N PRO A 27 -10.55 -17.20 18.45
CA PRO A 27 -9.73 -16.97 19.64
C PRO A 27 -10.19 -15.71 20.38
N ALA A 28 -10.44 -15.84 21.68
CA ALA A 28 -10.95 -14.74 22.51
C ALA A 28 -9.98 -13.53 22.46
N GLY A 29 -10.54 -12.32 22.47
CA GLY A 29 -9.75 -11.08 22.43
C GLY A 29 -9.03 -10.83 21.12
N THR A 30 -9.45 -11.49 20.00
CA THR A 30 -8.86 -11.24 18.68
C THR A 30 -9.82 -10.52 17.76
N THR A 31 -9.28 -9.66 16.88
CA THR A 31 -10.02 -8.96 15.82
C THR A 31 -9.45 -9.32 14.45
N PRO A 32 -10.27 -9.41 13.38
CA PRO A 32 -9.76 -9.58 12.03
C PRO A 32 -8.80 -8.44 11.64
N ASN A 33 -7.76 -8.76 10.88
CA ASN A 33 -6.90 -7.73 10.29
C ASN A 33 -7.71 -6.88 9.30
N GLU A 34 -7.50 -5.57 9.30
CA GLU A 34 -8.26 -4.63 8.44
C GLU A 34 -8.04 -4.85 6.94
N HIS A 35 -6.97 -5.56 6.57
CA HIS A 35 -6.64 -5.89 5.18
C HIS A 35 -7.22 -7.24 4.72
N ASN A 36 -7.99 -7.92 5.55
CA ASN A 36 -8.68 -9.12 5.12
C ASN A 36 -9.70 -8.80 4.02
N ILE A 37 -9.80 -9.68 3.03
CA ILE A 37 -10.82 -9.55 1.98
C ILE A 37 -12.19 -9.99 2.52
N ASN A 38 -13.26 -9.68 1.77
CA ASN A 38 -14.63 -9.97 2.18
C ASN A 38 -14.84 -11.42 2.60
N GLY A 39 -15.30 -11.60 3.83
CA GLY A 39 -15.61 -12.91 4.42
C GLY A 39 -14.40 -13.69 4.94
N ALA A 40 -13.21 -13.14 4.88
CA ALA A 40 -12.03 -13.75 5.47
C ALA A 40 -11.87 -13.33 6.94
N ASP A 41 -11.79 -14.32 7.81
CA ASP A 41 -11.68 -14.12 9.25
C ASP A 41 -10.23 -14.01 9.73
N TYR A 42 -9.29 -14.52 8.95
CA TYR A 42 -7.86 -14.56 9.26
C TYR A 42 -7.03 -13.86 8.19
N PRO A 43 -5.85 -13.31 8.60
CA PRO A 43 -5.27 -13.29 9.94
C PRO A 43 -6.08 -12.44 10.95
N ARG A 44 -5.94 -12.76 12.24
CA ARG A 44 -6.53 -12.02 13.36
C ARG A 44 -5.45 -11.50 14.28
N ILE A 45 -5.71 -10.38 14.94
CA ILE A 45 -4.77 -9.73 15.85
C ILE A 45 -5.33 -9.80 17.27
N GLY A 46 -4.55 -10.36 18.20
CA GLY A 46 -4.87 -10.41 19.62
C GLY A 46 -4.62 -9.06 20.33
N GLU A 47 -5.27 -8.86 21.47
CA GLU A 47 -5.02 -7.70 22.35
C GLU A 47 -3.56 -7.62 22.81
N ASP A 48 -2.87 -8.76 22.86
CA ASP A 48 -1.42 -8.88 23.11
C ASP A 48 -0.55 -8.62 21.89
N ARG A 49 -1.15 -8.22 20.77
CA ARG A 49 -0.52 -7.98 19.46
C ARG A 49 0.07 -9.22 18.79
N ARG A 50 -0.25 -10.42 19.26
CA ARG A 50 0.07 -11.64 18.53
C ARG A 50 -0.87 -11.83 17.36
N VAL A 51 -0.33 -12.32 16.26
CA VAL A 51 -1.10 -12.55 15.04
C VAL A 51 -1.41 -14.02 14.90
N HIS A 52 -2.69 -14.31 14.72
CA HIS A 52 -3.22 -15.64 14.46
C HIS A 52 -3.46 -15.80 12.98
N PHE A 53 -2.73 -16.74 12.35
CA PHE A 53 -2.87 -17.10 10.96
C PHE A 53 -3.65 -18.42 10.84
N ARG A 54 -4.46 -18.54 9.78
CA ARG A 54 -5.15 -19.79 9.43
C ARG A 54 -5.31 -19.88 7.93
N ILE A 55 -4.73 -20.90 7.30
CA ILE A 55 -4.63 -21.09 5.85
C ILE A 55 -5.19 -22.45 5.47
N HIS A 56 -6.12 -22.49 4.52
CA HIS A 56 -6.64 -23.75 3.97
C HIS A 56 -5.71 -24.29 2.89
N ALA A 57 -5.00 -25.38 3.21
CA ALA A 57 -4.08 -26.04 2.28
C ALA A 57 -4.06 -27.57 2.60
N PRO A 58 -5.17 -28.31 2.36
CA PRO A 58 -5.31 -29.68 2.81
C PRO A 58 -4.29 -30.65 2.23
N ASN A 59 -3.83 -30.40 1.02
CA ASN A 59 -2.88 -31.26 0.30
C ASN A 59 -1.41 -30.86 0.50
N ALA A 60 -1.13 -29.73 1.17
CA ALA A 60 0.21 -29.28 1.42
C ALA A 60 0.96 -30.21 2.39
N GLN A 61 2.25 -30.37 2.16
CA GLN A 61 3.17 -31.08 3.06
C GLN A 61 3.75 -30.14 4.12
N LYS A 62 3.93 -28.84 3.76
CA LYS A 62 4.48 -27.82 4.62
C LYS A 62 3.87 -26.48 4.31
N VAL A 63 3.48 -25.72 5.34
CA VAL A 63 3.03 -24.33 5.21
C VAL A 63 3.78 -23.48 6.23
N GLU A 64 4.25 -22.32 5.81
CA GLU A 64 4.99 -21.37 6.64
C GLU A 64 4.47 -19.96 6.42
N ILE A 65 4.61 -19.11 7.45
CA ILE A 65 4.48 -17.66 7.32
C ILE A 65 5.88 -17.06 7.34
N SER A 66 6.22 -16.27 6.32
CA SER A 66 7.54 -15.64 6.22
C SER A 66 7.87 -14.85 7.50
N PHE A 67 9.09 -14.98 7.99
CA PHE A 67 9.64 -14.36 9.21
C PHE A 67 8.99 -14.85 10.52
N ARG A 68 7.95 -15.71 10.48
CA ARG A 68 7.20 -16.14 11.67
C ARG A 68 7.30 -17.65 11.92
N GLY A 69 7.53 -18.44 10.88
CA GLY A 69 7.84 -19.86 10.98
C GLY A 69 6.81 -20.79 10.41
N GLU A 70 6.98 -22.07 10.72
CA GLU A 70 6.14 -23.16 10.22
C GLU A 70 4.81 -23.22 10.94
N MET A 71 3.74 -23.48 10.19
CA MET A 71 2.37 -23.65 10.67
C MET A 71 2.11 -25.11 11.08
N THR A 72 1.16 -25.30 11.97
CA THR A 72 0.69 -26.64 12.39
C THR A 72 -0.52 -27.06 11.58
N LYS A 73 -0.50 -28.26 11.00
CA LYS A 73 -1.64 -28.82 10.25
C LYS A 73 -2.74 -29.26 11.19
N GLU A 74 -3.96 -28.84 10.92
CA GLU A 74 -5.18 -29.23 11.64
C GLU A 74 -5.91 -30.38 10.91
N ALA A 75 -6.81 -31.06 11.62
CA ALA A 75 -7.53 -32.22 11.07
C ALA A 75 -8.53 -31.83 9.95
N ASP A 76 -8.96 -30.59 9.90
CA ASP A 76 -9.92 -30.05 8.92
C ASP A 76 -9.26 -29.54 7.61
N GLY A 77 -7.95 -29.78 7.46
CA GLY A 77 -7.19 -29.34 6.29
C GLY A 77 -6.68 -27.92 6.34
N TYR A 78 -6.93 -27.22 7.43
CA TYR A 78 -6.30 -25.92 7.69
C TYR A 78 -4.93 -26.09 8.34
N TRP A 79 -4.18 -25.00 8.24
CA TRP A 79 -2.90 -24.82 8.92
C TRP A 79 -3.01 -23.57 9.77
N SER A 80 -2.49 -23.62 10.99
CA SER A 80 -2.55 -22.52 11.96
C SER A 80 -1.18 -22.16 12.50
N LEU A 81 -1.01 -20.88 12.83
CA LEU A 81 0.15 -20.33 13.52
C LEU A 81 -0.27 -19.12 14.34
N VAL A 82 0.22 -19.04 15.57
CA VAL A 82 0.21 -17.80 16.36
C VAL A 82 1.63 -17.28 16.42
N SER A 83 1.85 -15.98 16.14
CA SER A 83 3.19 -15.41 16.25
C SER A 83 3.76 -15.60 17.65
N LYS A 84 5.05 -15.96 17.76
CA LYS A 84 5.68 -16.30 19.04
C LYS A 84 5.73 -15.11 19.98
N GLU A 85 6.07 -13.94 19.40
CA GLU A 85 6.18 -12.67 20.12
C GLU A 85 5.08 -11.70 19.68
N PRO A 86 4.73 -10.71 20.51
CA PRO A 86 3.92 -9.58 20.09
C PRO A 86 4.57 -8.86 18.90
N GLU A 87 3.80 -8.63 17.84
CA GLU A 87 4.29 -7.86 16.69
C GLU A 87 4.48 -6.38 17.06
N VAL A 88 5.41 -5.73 16.36
CA VAL A 88 5.61 -4.27 16.47
C VAL A 88 4.38 -3.55 15.93
N ILE A 89 4.06 -2.40 16.49
CA ILE A 89 2.97 -1.53 16.00
C ILE A 89 3.28 -1.06 14.58
N GLY A 90 2.26 -0.97 13.73
CA GLY A 90 2.32 -0.50 12.36
C GLY A 90 2.12 -1.59 11.33
N PHE A 91 2.44 -1.26 10.07
CA PHE A 91 2.23 -2.14 8.93
C PHE A 91 3.41 -3.10 8.72
N HIS A 92 3.11 -4.38 8.52
CA HIS A 92 4.11 -5.44 8.28
C HIS A 92 3.77 -6.27 7.07
N TYR A 93 4.78 -6.56 6.24
CA TYR A 93 4.64 -7.52 5.15
C TYR A 93 4.74 -8.96 5.64
N TYR A 94 4.03 -9.86 4.95
CA TYR A 94 4.18 -11.30 5.09
C TYR A 94 3.83 -12.03 3.79
N GLN A 95 4.24 -13.29 3.72
CA GLN A 95 3.90 -14.23 2.66
C GLN A 95 3.51 -15.57 3.27
N VAL A 96 2.63 -16.27 2.58
CA VAL A 96 2.39 -17.70 2.82
C VAL A 96 3.34 -18.50 1.94
N ILE A 97 4.04 -19.46 2.51
CA ILE A 97 4.96 -20.33 1.80
C ILE A 97 4.37 -21.75 1.85
N ILE A 98 3.90 -22.27 0.72
CA ILE A 98 3.29 -23.60 0.61
C ILE A 98 4.23 -24.48 -0.20
N ASP A 99 4.75 -25.53 0.42
CA ASP A 99 5.69 -26.49 -0.19
C ASP A 99 6.86 -25.78 -0.91
N GLY A 100 7.36 -24.69 -0.32
CA GLY A 100 8.46 -23.89 -0.85
C GLY A 100 8.06 -22.78 -1.82
N VAL A 101 6.81 -22.68 -2.22
CA VAL A 101 6.30 -21.62 -3.11
C VAL A 101 5.77 -20.45 -2.29
N SER A 102 6.38 -19.28 -2.43
CA SER A 102 5.93 -18.05 -1.78
C SER A 102 4.77 -17.41 -2.56
N ALA A 103 3.70 -17.04 -1.86
CA ALA A 103 2.54 -16.37 -2.41
C ALA A 103 2.00 -15.31 -1.44
N ALA A 104 1.20 -14.38 -1.96
CA ALA A 104 0.33 -13.57 -1.11
C ALA A 104 -0.76 -14.47 -0.50
N ASP A 105 -1.18 -14.13 0.73
CA ASP A 105 -2.30 -14.80 1.38
C ASP A 105 -3.59 -14.55 0.59
N PRO A 106 -4.30 -15.60 0.15
CA PRO A 106 -5.56 -15.44 -0.58
C PRO A 106 -6.66 -14.77 0.26
N ASN A 107 -6.51 -14.72 1.58
CA ASN A 107 -7.46 -14.08 2.49
C ASN A 107 -7.21 -12.59 2.68
N GLY A 108 -6.12 -12.03 2.19
CA GLY A 108 -5.71 -10.65 2.39
C GLY A 108 -5.60 -9.84 1.10
N LYS A 109 -5.78 -8.52 1.23
CA LYS A 109 -5.45 -7.58 0.16
C LYS A 109 -3.95 -7.66 -0.15
N PRO A 110 -3.53 -7.78 -1.42
CA PRO A 110 -2.12 -7.78 -1.77
C PRO A 110 -1.56 -6.35 -1.81
N PHE A 111 -0.29 -6.23 -1.45
CA PHE A 111 0.51 -5.02 -1.51
C PHE A 111 1.78 -5.26 -2.32
N PHE A 112 2.24 -4.25 -3.07
CA PHE A 112 3.55 -4.35 -3.69
C PHE A 112 4.62 -3.95 -2.67
N GLY A 113 5.44 -4.91 -2.28
CA GLY A 113 6.52 -4.74 -1.32
C GLY A 113 7.54 -5.86 -1.48
N MET A 114 8.78 -5.65 -1.01
CA MET A 114 9.86 -6.65 -1.14
C MET A 114 10.11 -7.07 -2.60
N GLY A 115 9.85 -6.18 -3.57
CA GLY A 115 10.00 -6.43 -5.01
C GLY A 115 8.94 -7.33 -5.64
N LYS A 116 7.83 -7.63 -4.94
CA LYS A 116 6.77 -8.53 -5.40
C LYS A 116 5.43 -8.25 -4.71
N TRP A 117 4.38 -8.93 -5.12
CA TRP A 117 3.10 -8.90 -4.43
C TRP A 117 3.14 -9.77 -3.17
N VAL A 118 2.82 -9.18 -2.04
CA VAL A 118 2.83 -9.77 -0.71
C VAL A 118 1.59 -9.34 0.06
N SER A 119 1.32 -9.99 1.19
CA SER A 119 0.22 -9.59 2.08
C SER A 119 0.69 -8.62 3.16
N GLY A 120 -0.24 -7.92 3.77
CA GLY A 120 0.00 -6.94 4.83
C GLY A 120 -0.80 -7.21 6.09
N ILE A 121 -0.21 -6.90 7.22
CA ILE A 121 -0.84 -6.87 8.53
C ILE A 121 -0.67 -5.47 9.10
N GLU A 122 -1.74 -4.89 9.62
CA GLU A 122 -1.68 -3.65 10.38
C GLU A 122 -1.84 -3.98 11.88
N ILE A 123 -0.81 -3.71 12.66
CA ILE A 123 -0.88 -3.80 14.12
C ILE A 123 -1.25 -2.42 14.66
N PRO A 124 -2.50 -2.21 15.11
CA PRO A 124 -2.97 -0.88 15.48
C PRO A 124 -2.31 -0.38 16.76
N GLU A 125 -2.00 0.91 16.78
CA GLU A 125 -1.58 1.60 17.98
C GLU A 125 -2.81 2.14 18.73
N LYS A 126 -2.94 1.77 20.01
CA LYS A 126 -4.09 2.18 20.82
C LYS A 126 -4.09 3.71 21.03
N GLY A 127 -5.19 4.36 20.64
CA GLY A 127 -5.37 5.80 20.80
C GLY A 127 -4.72 6.63 19.72
N VAL A 128 -4.15 6.02 18.68
CA VAL A 128 -3.59 6.69 17.50
C VAL A 128 -4.53 6.46 16.32
N ASP A 129 -5.01 7.54 15.74
CA ASP A 129 -6.03 7.50 14.69
C ASP A 129 -5.77 8.44 13.50
N TYR A 130 -4.59 9.09 13.44
CA TYR A 130 -4.30 10.06 12.39
C TYR A 130 -4.25 9.43 10.98
N TYR A 131 -4.04 8.11 10.89
CA TYR A 131 -4.03 7.34 9.64
C TYR A 131 -5.34 6.55 9.41
N SER A 132 -6.31 6.66 10.32
CA SER A 132 -7.61 5.99 10.18
C SER A 132 -8.53 6.74 9.22
N ILE A 133 -9.47 6.02 8.61
CA ILE A 133 -10.52 6.64 7.82
C ILE A 133 -11.49 7.34 8.77
N LYS A 134 -11.52 8.68 8.74
CA LYS A 134 -12.40 9.52 9.56
C LYS A 134 -13.53 10.11 8.71
N ASN A 135 -14.58 10.56 9.37
CA ASN A 135 -15.67 11.30 8.71
C ASN A 135 -15.26 12.76 8.46
N VAL A 136 -14.33 12.97 7.54
CA VAL A 136 -13.83 14.27 7.07
C VAL A 136 -13.91 14.32 5.54
N PRO A 137 -13.81 15.49 4.91
CA PRO A 137 -13.69 15.56 3.45
C PRO A 137 -12.45 14.82 2.95
N HIS A 138 -12.63 13.89 2.00
CA HIS A 138 -11.54 13.10 1.43
C HIS A 138 -11.09 13.65 0.08
N GLY A 139 -9.77 13.67 -0.12
CA GLY A 139 -9.13 13.94 -1.40
C GLY A 139 -9.25 12.77 -2.39
N LEU A 140 -8.74 12.97 -3.58
CA LEU A 140 -8.76 11.96 -4.64
C LEU A 140 -7.37 11.42 -4.90
N ILE A 141 -7.29 10.10 -5.10
CA ILE A 141 -6.11 9.41 -5.63
C ILE A 141 -6.35 9.13 -7.11
N SER A 142 -5.48 9.64 -7.96
CA SER A 142 -5.52 9.44 -9.40
C SER A 142 -4.21 8.87 -9.94
N GLN A 143 -4.28 8.27 -11.13
CA GLN A 143 -3.10 7.81 -11.86
C GLN A 143 -2.82 8.79 -12.99
N SER A 144 -1.59 9.28 -13.08
CA SER A 144 -1.16 10.17 -14.15
C SER A 144 -0.02 9.50 -14.92
N TRP A 145 -0.20 9.36 -16.24
CA TRP A 145 0.76 8.69 -17.10
C TRP A 145 1.56 9.71 -17.90
N TYR A 146 2.86 9.47 -18.01
CA TYR A 146 3.76 10.26 -18.83
C TYR A 146 4.76 9.36 -19.56
N TYR A 147 5.25 9.82 -20.69
CA TYR A 147 6.34 9.14 -21.38
C TYR A 147 7.67 9.71 -20.90
N SER A 148 8.52 8.85 -20.36
CA SER A 148 9.87 9.24 -19.97
C SER A 148 10.82 9.17 -21.17
N ASP A 149 11.33 10.31 -21.60
CA ASP A 149 12.35 10.36 -22.64
C ASP A 149 13.71 9.85 -22.15
N ILE A 150 13.98 9.97 -20.86
CA ILE A 150 15.20 9.45 -20.24
C ILE A 150 15.19 7.92 -20.27
N ARG A 151 14.04 7.30 -19.90
CA ARG A 151 13.89 5.84 -19.82
C ARG A 151 13.40 5.20 -21.13
N LYS A 152 12.86 5.99 -22.06
CA LYS A 152 12.20 5.51 -23.29
C LYS A 152 11.05 4.54 -23.01
N GLU A 153 10.26 4.82 -21.98
CA GLU A 153 9.13 3.99 -21.54
C GLU A 153 7.98 4.85 -21.00
N TRP A 154 6.77 4.28 -21.02
CA TRP A 154 5.64 4.86 -20.30
C TRP A 154 5.79 4.64 -18.81
N ARG A 155 5.66 5.70 -18.03
CA ARG A 155 5.71 5.70 -16.58
C ARG A 155 4.42 6.25 -16.01
N ARG A 156 4.16 5.91 -14.77
CA ARG A 156 2.96 6.31 -14.04
C ARG A 156 3.36 6.89 -12.69
N CYS A 157 2.76 8.01 -12.32
CA CYS A 157 2.75 8.47 -10.95
C CYS A 157 1.34 8.42 -10.35
N ILE A 158 1.27 8.24 -9.06
CA ILE A 158 0.04 8.35 -8.27
C ILE A 158 -0.01 9.76 -7.72
N VAL A 159 -1.15 10.43 -7.88
CA VAL A 159 -1.34 11.82 -7.48
C VAL A 159 -2.52 11.92 -6.53
N TYR A 160 -2.27 12.45 -5.34
CA TYR A 160 -3.31 12.88 -4.42
C TYR A 160 -3.62 14.35 -4.65
N THR A 161 -4.90 14.69 -4.73
CA THR A 161 -5.39 16.06 -4.72
C THR A 161 -6.31 16.26 -3.51
N PRO A 162 -6.20 17.38 -2.75
CA PRO A 162 -6.98 17.59 -1.53
C PRO A 162 -8.48 17.73 -1.83
N ALA A 163 -9.33 17.43 -0.86
CA ALA A 163 -10.79 17.38 -1.01
C ALA A 163 -11.45 18.66 -1.57
N GLU A 164 -10.79 19.80 -1.43
CA GLU A 164 -11.25 21.08 -1.95
C GLU A 164 -10.81 21.34 -3.41
N TYR A 165 -9.95 20.48 -3.98
CA TYR A 165 -9.33 20.74 -5.28
C TYR A 165 -10.36 21.02 -6.37
N ASP A 166 -11.33 20.16 -6.57
CA ASP A 166 -12.34 20.33 -7.63
C ASP A 166 -13.35 21.46 -7.35
N LYS A 167 -13.50 21.81 -6.06
CA LYS A 167 -14.41 22.89 -5.65
C LYS A 167 -13.81 24.28 -5.88
N ASN A 168 -12.50 24.39 -6.06
CA ASN A 168 -11.78 25.64 -6.22
C ASN A 168 -10.97 25.65 -7.54
N PRO A 169 -11.59 25.85 -8.69
CA PRO A 169 -10.96 25.67 -10.00
C PRO A 169 -9.82 26.63 -10.32
N THR A 170 -9.70 27.73 -9.59
CA THR A 170 -8.63 28.74 -9.78
C THR A 170 -7.52 28.65 -8.75
N LYS A 171 -7.74 27.90 -7.66
CA LYS A 171 -6.75 27.77 -6.59
C LYS A 171 -5.61 26.87 -7.03
N LYS A 172 -4.38 27.31 -6.74
CA LYS A 172 -3.16 26.54 -6.95
C LYS A 172 -2.62 26.03 -5.61
N TYR A 173 -1.89 24.92 -5.67
CA TYR A 173 -1.46 24.17 -4.48
C TYR A 173 0.05 23.93 -4.50
N PRO A 174 0.72 23.90 -3.33
CA PRO A 174 2.07 23.40 -3.21
C PRO A 174 2.10 21.90 -3.51
N VAL A 175 3.29 21.37 -3.85
CA VAL A 175 3.46 19.97 -4.24
C VAL A 175 4.48 19.29 -3.34
N LEU A 176 4.12 18.14 -2.79
CA LEU A 176 5.03 17.21 -2.13
C LEU A 176 5.32 16.03 -3.07
N TYR A 177 6.59 15.81 -3.42
CA TYR A 177 7.07 14.62 -4.11
C TYR A 177 7.50 13.60 -3.06
N LEU A 178 6.73 12.49 -2.92
CA LEU A 178 6.87 11.51 -1.83
C LEU A 178 7.35 10.17 -2.37
N GLN A 179 8.56 9.75 -1.96
CA GLN A 179 9.21 8.56 -2.49
C GLN A 179 9.09 7.36 -1.53
N HIS A 180 8.81 6.20 -2.13
CA HIS A 180 8.69 4.92 -1.43
C HIS A 180 10.05 4.29 -1.08
N GLY A 181 10.04 3.28 -0.20
CA GLY A 181 11.21 2.49 0.17
C GLY A 181 11.65 1.49 -0.91
N MET A 182 12.83 0.90 -0.72
CA MET A 182 13.35 -0.13 -1.63
C MET A 182 12.39 -1.34 -1.71
N GLY A 183 12.14 -1.81 -2.93
CA GLY A 183 11.25 -2.95 -3.17
C GLY A 183 9.76 -2.62 -3.16
N GLU A 184 9.39 -1.37 -2.97
CA GLU A 184 8.04 -0.85 -3.10
C GLU A 184 7.82 -0.17 -4.46
N ASN A 185 6.69 0.48 -4.69
CA ASN A 185 6.41 1.20 -5.92
C ASN A 185 5.56 2.46 -5.68
N GLU A 186 5.18 3.15 -6.74
CA GLU A 186 4.41 4.40 -6.68
C GLU A 186 3.06 4.30 -5.96
N THR A 187 2.54 3.09 -5.73
CA THR A 187 1.26 2.90 -5.03
C THR A 187 1.41 2.75 -3.51
N SER A 188 2.63 2.56 -3.02
CA SER A 188 2.87 2.13 -1.65
C SER A 188 2.42 3.13 -0.59
N TRP A 189 2.74 4.41 -0.77
CA TRP A 189 2.29 5.43 0.16
C TRP A 189 0.77 5.60 0.22
N ALA A 190 0.06 5.41 -0.91
CA ALA A 190 -1.39 5.47 -0.92
C ALA A 190 -2.06 4.21 -0.35
N ASN A 191 -1.44 3.03 -0.54
CA ASN A 191 -2.00 1.76 -0.08
C ASN A 191 -1.61 1.45 1.37
N GLN A 192 -0.39 0.98 1.59
CA GLN A 192 0.08 0.59 2.93
C GLN A 192 0.45 1.79 3.80
N GLY A 193 0.93 2.89 3.20
CA GLY A 193 1.28 4.12 3.94
C GLY A 193 0.08 4.99 4.30
N LYS A 194 -1.11 4.73 3.76
CA LYS A 194 -2.37 5.46 4.07
C LYS A 194 -2.23 6.99 3.98
N MET A 195 -1.30 7.47 3.15
CA MET A 195 -0.93 8.89 3.04
C MET A 195 -2.15 9.79 2.76
N ASN A 196 -3.08 9.34 1.93
CA ASN A 196 -4.29 10.09 1.63
C ASN A 196 -5.16 10.33 2.87
N PHE A 197 -5.37 9.32 3.73
CA PHE A 197 -6.13 9.49 4.98
C PHE A 197 -5.38 10.36 5.99
N ILE A 198 -4.05 10.22 6.07
CA ILE A 198 -3.21 11.10 6.89
C ILE A 198 -3.36 12.55 6.44
N MET A 199 -3.26 12.82 5.15
CA MET A 199 -3.42 14.17 4.61
C MET A 199 -4.82 14.73 4.83
N ASP A 200 -5.86 13.94 4.58
CA ASP A 200 -7.25 14.35 4.79
C ASP A 200 -7.51 14.74 6.25
N ASN A 201 -7.06 13.90 7.20
CA ASN A 201 -7.22 14.15 8.61
C ASN A 201 -6.44 15.40 9.08
N LEU A 202 -5.16 15.53 8.68
CA LEU A 202 -4.34 16.68 9.05
C LEU A 202 -4.83 17.99 8.44
N ILE A 203 -5.36 17.97 7.21
CA ILE A 203 -5.95 19.15 6.57
C ILE A 203 -7.25 19.53 7.29
N ALA A 204 -8.11 18.58 7.62
CA ALA A 204 -9.35 18.83 8.35
C ALA A 204 -9.11 19.37 9.76
N GLU A 205 -8.03 18.94 10.41
CA GLU A 205 -7.60 19.43 11.73
C GLU A 205 -6.83 20.77 11.66
N GLY A 206 -6.59 21.33 10.47
CA GLY A 206 -5.81 22.56 10.27
C GLY A 206 -4.31 22.42 10.57
N LYS A 207 -3.81 21.18 10.68
CA LYS A 207 -2.40 20.85 10.96
C LYS A 207 -1.54 20.79 9.70
N ALA A 208 -2.14 20.56 8.54
CA ALA A 208 -1.48 20.59 7.24
C ALA A 208 -2.17 21.57 6.30
N LYS A 209 -1.39 22.21 5.43
CA LYS A 209 -1.96 22.98 4.31
C LYS A 209 -2.46 22.02 3.24
N PRO A 210 -3.59 22.31 2.57
CA PRO A 210 -3.99 21.58 1.37
C PRO A 210 -2.87 21.60 0.33
N MET A 211 -2.42 20.41 -0.11
CA MET A 211 -1.34 20.25 -1.08
C MET A 211 -1.60 19.06 -2.00
N ILE A 212 -0.95 19.06 -3.15
CA ILE A 212 -0.87 17.90 -4.04
C ILE A 212 0.28 17.03 -3.55
N VAL A 213 0.08 15.69 -3.52
CA VAL A 213 1.16 14.74 -3.25
C VAL A 213 1.37 13.86 -4.48
N VAL A 214 2.60 13.79 -4.95
CA VAL A 214 3.00 13.02 -6.13
C VAL A 214 3.92 11.89 -5.72
N MET A 215 3.56 10.67 -6.08
CA MET A 215 4.30 9.46 -5.79
C MET A 215 4.69 8.80 -7.11
N ASP A 216 5.97 8.75 -7.43
CA ASP A 216 6.50 8.07 -8.61
C ASP A 216 7.32 6.84 -8.21
N ASN A 217 7.55 5.95 -9.17
CA ASN A 217 8.36 4.77 -8.94
C ASN A 217 9.86 5.14 -8.98
N GLY A 218 10.46 5.27 -7.80
CA GLY A 218 11.89 5.54 -7.61
C GLY A 218 12.78 4.29 -7.73
N ASN A 219 12.20 3.09 -7.95
CA ASN A 219 12.95 1.88 -8.29
C ASN A 219 13.35 1.93 -9.77
N ILE A 220 14.37 2.67 -10.04
CA ILE A 220 15.10 2.56 -11.30
C ILE A 220 15.96 1.32 -11.13
N GLU A 221 15.76 0.29 -11.91
CA GLU A 221 16.44 -1.03 -11.92
C GLU A 221 17.83 -1.06 -11.24
N VAL A 222 17.82 -0.87 -9.90
CA VAL A 222 19.01 -0.62 -9.05
C VAL A 222 20.04 -1.73 -9.19
N PHE A 223 19.59 -2.93 -9.52
CA PHE A 223 20.44 -4.12 -9.53
C PHE A 223 20.75 -4.64 -10.93
N LYS A 224 20.24 -4.00 -12.00
CA LYS A 224 20.66 -4.34 -13.35
C LYS A 224 21.88 -3.49 -13.73
N THR A 225 23.03 -4.11 -13.82
CA THR A 225 24.18 -3.53 -14.51
C THR A 225 23.99 -3.64 -16.01
N ASN A 226 24.23 -2.58 -16.75
CA ASN A 226 24.30 -2.65 -18.21
C ASN A 226 25.48 -3.53 -18.63
N PRO A 227 25.44 -4.20 -19.78
CA PRO A 227 26.57 -4.96 -20.28
C PRO A 227 27.85 -4.10 -20.29
N GLY A 228 28.86 -4.54 -19.55
CA GLY A 228 30.15 -3.82 -19.43
C GLY A 228 30.18 -2.68 -18.40
N GLU A 229 29.10 -2.42 -17.70
CA GLU A 229 29.03 -1.40 -16.63
C GLU A 229 29.69 -1.92 -15.35
N THR A 230 30.54 -1.08 -14.73
CA THR A 230 31.09 -1.37 -13.42
C THR A 230 30.07 -1.12 -12.32
N PRO A 231 30.19 -1.75 -11.11
CA PRO A 231 29.33 -1.45 -9.97
C PRO A 231 29.30 0.05 -9.60
N ASP A 232 30.42 0.75 -9.73
CA ASP A 232 30.50 2.20 -9.50
C ASP A 232 29.81 3.00 -10.61
N GLY A 233 29.87 2.54 -11.84
CA GLY A 233 29.14 3.13 -12.96
C GLY A 233 27.63 3.03 -12.75
N ALA A 234 27.15 1.85 -12.38
CA ALA A 234 25.77 1.62 -12.01
C ALA A 234 25.32 2.54 -10.86
N ARG A 235 26.11 2.62 -9.79
CA ARG A 235 25.79 3.49 -8.64
C ARG A 235 25.74 4.98 -9.03
N LYS A 236 26.65 5.46 -9.86
CA LYS A 236 26.64 6.84 -10.38
C LYS A 236 25.43 7.10 -11.26
N ARG A 237 25.09 6.16 -12.14
CA ARG A 237 23.89 6.25 -12.98
C ARG A 237 22.64 6.35 -12.13
N PHE A 238 22.52 5.53 -11.10
CA PHE A 238 21.43 5.60 -10.13
C PHE A 238 21.31 6.95 -9.46
N GLY A 239 22.41 7.48 -8.96
CA GLY A 239 22.42 8.76 -8.28
C GLY A 239 22.01 9.93 -9.20
N ALA A 240 22.16 9.80 -10.51
CA ALA A 240 21.87 10.86 -11.47
C ALA A 240 20.51 10.69 -12.18
N GLU A 241 20.05 9.46 -12.40
CA GLU A 241 18.92 9.19 -13.29
C GLU A 241 17.59 9.64 -12.68
N PHE A 242 17.27 9.23 -11.43
CA PHE A 242 16.01 9.62 -10.81
C PHE A 242 15.91 11.15 -10.59
N PRO A 243 16.95 11.86 -10.10
CA PRO A 243 16.92 13.32 -10.07
C PRO A 243 16.62 13.96 -11.42
N ALA A 244 17.21 13.44 -12.50
CA ALA A 244 16.94 13.94 -13.85
C ALA A 244 15.49 13.70 -14.30
N ILE A 245 14.93 12.51 -14.03
CA ILE A 245 13.53 12.19 -14.30
C ILE A 245 12.61 13.12 -13.50
N LEU A 246 12.87 13.29 -12.20
CA LEU A 246 12.03 14.14 -11.36
C LEU A 246 12.03 15.59 -11.85
N VAL A 247 13.21 16.16 -12.08
CA VAL A 247 13.35 17.59 -12.41
C VAL A 247 12.92 17.90 -13.84
N ASN A 248 13.27 17.04 -14.80
CA ASN A 248 13.06 17.32 -16.21
C ASN A 248 11.77 16.74 -16.80
N GLU A 249 11.15 15.75 -16.11
CA GLU A 249 9.97 15.06 -16.64
C GLU A 249 8.79 15.13 -15.69
N ILE A 250 8.92 14.68 -14.41
CA ILE A 250 7.79 14.61 -13.48
C ILE A 250 7.31 16.00 -13.09
N ILE A 251 8.19 16.91 -12.66
CA ILE A 251 7.81 18.26 -12.25
C ILE A 251 7.08 18.98 -13.41
N PRO A 252 7.64 19.07 -14.64
CA PRO A 252 6.92 19.70 -15.76
C PRO A 252 5.60 19.01 -16.10
N HIS A 253 5.54 17.67 -16.03
CA HIS A 253 4.32 16.93 -16.26
C HIS A 253 3.21 17.29 -15.24
N ILE A 254 3.55 17.33 -13.96
CA ILE A 254 2.62 17.70 -12.90
C ILE A 254 2.17 19.15 -13.03
N GLU A 255 3.06 20.07 -13.32
CA GLU A 255 2.75 21.49 -13.49
C GLU A 255 1.87 21.79 -14.71
N SER A 256 1.97 20.98 -15.76
CA SER A 256 1.10 21.11 -16.94
C SER A 256 -0.28 20.49 -16.78
N ASN A 257 -0.45 19.51 -15.88
CA ASN A 257 -1.71 18.76 -15.73
C ASN A 257 -2.48 19.10 -14.47
N PHE A 258 -1.84 19.70 -13.47
CA PHE A 258 -2.45 20.04 -12.18
C PHE A 258 -2.24 21.50 -11.81
N ARG A 259 -3.12 22.05 -10.99
CA ARG A 259 -3.06 23.44 -10.51
C ARG A 259 -2.02 23.57 -9.40
N THR A 260 -0.78 23.79 -9.78
CA THR A 260 0.38 23.87 -8.88
C THR A 260 0.88 25.30 -8.71
N LEU A 261 1.44 25.59 -7.55
CA LEU A 261 2.35 26.70 -7.34
C LEU A 261 3.73 26.26 -7.84
N THR A 262 4.27 26.98 -8.86
CA THR A 262 5.43 26.51 -9.64
C THR A 262 6.77 27.06 -9.15
N ASP A 263 6.78 27.87 -8.11
CA ASP A 263 8.01 28.35 -7.50
C ASP A 263 8.63 27.29 -6.59
N ARG A 264 9.92 27.41 -6.35
CA ARG A 264 10.73 26.51 -5.54
C ARG A 264 10.17 26.31 -4.13
N ASP A 265 9.74 27.40 -3.50
CA ASP A 265 9.32 27.39 -2.07
C ASP A 265 7.97 26.69 -1.86
N ASN A 266 7.28 26.37 -2.94
CA ASN A 266 6.05 25.60 -2.94
C ASN A 266 6.24 24.14 -3.44
N ARG A 267 7.47 23.66 -3.51
CA ARG A 267 7.80 22.25 -3.77
C ARG A 267 8.54 21.68 -2.55
N ALA A 268 8.22 20.44 -2.21
CA ALA A 268 8.95 19.66 -1.21
C ALA A 268 9.18 18.25 -1.72
N MET A 269 10.20 17.58 -1.21
CA MET A 269 10.45 16.17 -1.45
C MET A 269 10.70 15.47 -0.11
N ALA A 270 10.16 14.26 0.03
CA ALA A 270 10.35 13.40 1.19
C ALA A 270 10.37 11.94 0.76
N GLY A 271 10.87 11.05 1.61
CA GLY A 271 10.90 9.63 1.29
C GLY A 271 11.30 8.75 2.46
N LEU A 272 10.95 7.46 2.34
CA LEU A 272 11.28 6.42 3.29
C LEU A 272 12.50 5.62 2.81
N SER A 273 13.52 5.42 3.66
CA SER A 273 14.66 4.54 3.36
C SER A 273 15.32 4.90 2.00
N TRP A 274 15.21 4.05 0.99
CA TRP A 274 15.66 4.35 -0.37
C TRP A 274 15.12 5.67 -0.91
N GLY A 275 13.83 5.94 -0.66
CA GLY A 275 13.20 7.21 -1.01
C GLY A 275 13.82 8.41 -0.28
N GLY A 276 14.28 8.23 0.95
CA GLY A 276 15.04 9.23 1.70
C GLY A 276 16.38 9.51 1.02
N LEU A 277 17.12 8.47 0.63
CA LEU A 277 18.37 8.62 -0.13
C LEU A 277 18.16 9.36 -1.47
N LEU A 278 17.10 9.01 -2.20
CA LEU A 278 16.71 9.73 -3.44
C LEU A 278 16.39 11.20 -3.15
N THR A 279 15.70 11.47 -2.04
CA THR A 279 15.36 12.82 -1.60
C THR A 279 16.62 13.65 -1.36
N PHE A 280 17.55 13.16 -0.54
CA PHE A 280 18.83 13.84 -0.30
C PHE A 280 19.61 14.08 -1.59
N ASN A 281 19.80 13.04 -2.37
CA ASN A 281 20.57 13.15 -3.60
C ASN A 281 19.95 14.13 -4.59
N THR A 282 18.62 14.10 -4.72
CA THR A 282 17.91 15.01 -5.63
C THR A 282 17.97 16.45 -5.15
N THR A 283 17.67 16.70 -3.87
CA THR A 283 17.57 18.06 -3.33
C THR A 283 18.95 18.75 -3.26
N LEU A 284 19.99 18.04 -2.81
CA LEU A 284 21.34 18.60 -2.72
C LEU A 284 21.93 18.95 -4.10
N ASN A 285 21.62 18.18 -5.15
CA ASN A 285 22.09 18.43 -6.48
C ASN A 285 21.22 19.41 -7.28
N ASN A 286 20.01 19.76 -6.78
CA ASN A 286 19.04 20.61 -7.48
C ASN A 286 18.44 21.69 -6.58
N LEU A 287 19.25 22.34 -5.75
CA LEU A 287 18.82 23.36 -4.79
C LEU A 287 18.05 24.55 -5.40
N ILE A 288 18.22 24.79 -6.70
CA ILE A 288 17.48 25.82 -7.44
C ILE A 288 16.02 25.39 -7.65
N SER A 289 15.78 24.11 -7.84
CA SER A 289 14.45 23.55 -8.18
C SER A 289 13.68 23.04 -6.97
N LEU A 290 14.38 22.60 -5.93
CA LEU A 290 13.80 21.98 -4.72
C LEU A 290 14.48 22.54 -3.46
N PRO A 291 13.75 22.95 -2.42
CA PRO A 291 14.33 23.25 -1.11
C PRO A 291 14.82 21.98 -0.42
N ILE A 292 15.63 22.14 0.61
CA ILE A 292 16.04 21.04 1.47
C ILE A 292 14.79 20.51 2.20
N SER A 293 14.51 19.22 2.04
CA SER A 293 13.37 18.55 2.66
C SER A 293 13.81 17.65 3.81
N ALA A 294 12.87 17.36 4.72
CA ALA A 294 13.11 16.48 5.85
C ALA A 294 13.24 15.01 5.38
N ASP A 295 14.16 14.27 6.01
CA ASP A 295 14.34 12.85 5.81
C ASP A 295 13.72 12.07 6.99
N SER A 296 13.06 10.96 6.68
CA SER A 296 12.56 10.00 7.66
C SER A 296 13.51 8.80 7.88
N ALA A 297 14.76 8.91 7.47
CA ALA A 297 15.76 7.83 7.56
C ALA A 297 16.14 7.44 9.00
N GLU A 298 15.85 8.27 10.00
CA GLU A 298 16.20 7.97 11.41
C GLU A 298 15.50 6.73 11.99
N GLN A 299 14.37 6.30 11.44
CA GLN A 299 13.68 5.08 11.93
C GLN A 299 14.14 3.79 11.25
N ALA A 300 14.87 3.86 10.14
CA ALA A 300 15.35 2.67 9.43
C ALA A 300 16.63 2.07 10.01
N ALA A 301 17.32 2.75 10.91
CA ALA A 301 18.56 2.27 11.54
C ALA A 301 18.34 1.36 12.78
N SER A 302 17.08 1.08 13.14
CA SER A 302 16.71 0.25 14.30
C SER A 302 15.98 -1.05 13.95
N ILE A 303 16.06 -1.50 12.68
CA ILE A 303 15.50 -2.80 12.23
C ILE A 303 16.64 -3.77 11.92
#